data_ff38f7daf4c06d58efe2df5ab27c062d
#
_entry.id   ff38f7daf4c06d58efe2df5ab27c062d
#
_cell.length_a   1.000
_cell.length_b   1.000
_cell.length_c   1.000
_cell.angle_alpha   90.00
_cell.angle_beta   90.00
_cell.angle_gamma   90.00
#
_symmetry.space_group_name_H-M   'P 1'
#
loop_
_entity.id
_entity.type
_entity.pdbx_description
1 polymer ?
#
loop_
_entity_poly.entity_id
_entity_poly.type
_entity_poly.pdbx_seq_one_letter_code
_entity_poly.pdbx_strand_id
1 'polypeptide(L)'
;VRRRLWTTTAVLASVLALAPWPQSPARARPGDTPQPLERLYDNRAVSADTDSSAADFDGAGNSLSAGDLAAAGWTPGRALTVGGSRFTLPATRPGEPDNVVADGQSIQVKGRGDALSLLVTATGGEATGPGTVHYRDGSRSTFNLTALDWRTGSLGAKALALPHVNTPGGQLAEKARLYALTVPLDQRREVSSVRLPRDTGPDLHVFAVSVRSNTSGWTGSWAASTSGQPSVGPWSDRTLRLVVHTSAGGPRVRVRLDNTFASAPVRIGSATVAVQESGATAVSAPRPLRFRGGSSAEIPAGAQALSDPLDFTVPADANLLVSFHLPETVASAPVHQLAVQQSYLSEPGDHSAEHSGGAYTSTLSNWPLLAGVDVGGGPGSVVVLGDSITDGERSTPGANRRWPDLLADRLRAQDEVPRYGVLNHGISANRITSDRYPGDGISTDTGGVSALHRLDRDVLAQTSARTLVLFMGVNDIRWGASSEQVTVGMREIAERARARGLRVVGATVAPCQGEARCTAAVDTERQEINSWLRSGTAFDAVLDFDAVLRDPANPARIAPGYDSGDHLHPSEAGLAALADSVDLRLLQG
;
A
#
# COMPACT_ATOMS: atom_id res chain seq x y z
N VAL A 1 -52.50 -67.33 -26.45
CA VAL A 1 -52.44 -65.85 -26.47
C VAL A 1 -53.17 -65.33 -25.22
N ARG A 2 -52.51 -65.02 -24.16
CA ARG A 2 -53.12 -64.45 -22.94
C ARG A 2 -52.61 -62.99 -22.74
N ARG A 3 -53.55 -62.04 -22.81
CA ARG A 3 -53.36 -60.66 -22.43
C ARG A 3 -53.34 -60.55 -20.91
N ARG A 4 -52.30 -59.91 -20.31
CA ARG A 4 -52.30 -59.47 -18.89
C ARG A 4 -52.67 -58.00 -18.89
N LEU A 5 -53.75 -57.68 -18.12
CA LEU A 5 -54.10 -56.31 -17.72
C LEU A 5 -53.19 -55.89 -16.56
N TRP A 6 -52.66 -54.68 -16.65
CA TRP A 6 -52.01 -53.98 -15.53
C TRP A 6 -52.98 -52.94 -14.98
N THR A 7 -53.37 -53.12 -13.74
CA THR A 7 -54.12 -52.11 -12.97
C THR A 7 -53.17 -51.14 -12.36
N THR A 8 -53.27 -49.84 -12.72
CA THR A 8 -52.56 -48.74 -12.09
C THR A 8 -53.33 -48.26 -10.87
N THR A 9 -52.73 -48.42 -9.69
CA THR A 9 -53.24 -47.86 -8.44
C THR A 9 -52.65 -46.46 -8.26
N ALA A 10 -53.49 -45.41 -8.31
CA ALA A 10 -53.10 -44.05 -8.03
C ALA A 10 -53.04 -43.85 -6.50
N VAL A 11 -51.84 -43.52 -5.98
CA VAL A 11 -51.66 -43.10 -4.59
C VAL A 11 -51.79 -41.59 -4.55
N LEU A 12 -52.85 -41.08 -3.92
CA LEU A 12 -52.97 -39.66 -3.58
C LEU A 12 -52.02 -39.36 -2.41
N ALA A 13 -50.98 -38.60 -2.65
CA ALA A 13 -50.14 -38.03 -1.61
C ALA A 13 -50.76 -36.70 -1.14
N SER A 14 -51.32 -36.69 0.06
CA SER A 14 -51.80 -35.47 0.71
C SER A 14 -50.59 -34.66 1.19
N VAL A 15 -50.32 -33.52 0.55
CA VAL A 15 -49.32 -32.53 1.01
C VAL A 15 -49.94 -31.75 2.16
N LEU A 16 -49.58 -32.08 3.39
CA LEU A 16 -49.80 -31.20 4.56
C LEU A 16 -48.80 -30.05 4.49
N ALA A 17 -49.29 -28.85 4.19
CA ALA A 17 -48.53 -27.61 4.31
C ALA A 17 -48.28 -27.35 5.82
N LEU A 18 -47.07 -27.62 6.28
CA LEU A 18 -46.60 -27.17 7.59
C LEU A 18 -46.38 -25.67 7.53
N ALA A 19 -47.18 -24.88 8.24
CA ALA A 19 -46.96 -23.48 8.47
C ALA A 19 -45.58 -23.27 9.14
N PRO A 20 -44.77 -22.26 8.71
CA PRO A 20 -43.49 -22.00 9.38
C PRO A 20 -43.77 -21.57 10.83
N TRP A 21 -43.20 -22.29 11.74
CA TRP A 21 -43.19 -21.90 13.14
C TRP A 21 -42.46 -20.57 13.29
N PRO A 22 -42.97 -19.62 14.09
CA PRO A 22 -42.25 -18.41 14.39
C PRO A 22 -40.93 -18.78 15.06
N GLN A 23 -39.81 -18.53 14.39
CA GLN A 23 -38.49 -18.66 14.98
C GLN A 23 -38.39 -17.65 16.12
N SER A 24 -38.35 -18.10 17.35
CA SER A 24 -37.99 -17.24 18.48
C SER A 24 -36.69 -16.54 18.19
N PRO A 25 -36.55 -15.23 18.47
CA PRO A 25 -35.28 -14.57 18.30
C PRO A 25 -34.23 -15.32 19.11
N ALA A 26 -33.14 -15.73 18.41
CA ALA A 26 -32.04 -16.42 19.06
C ALA A 26 -31.54 -15.52 20.21
N ARG A 27 -31.56 -16.06 21.44
CA ARG A 27 -30.98 -15.37 22.60
C ARG A 27 -29.50 -15.10 22.28
N ALA A 28 -29.10 -13.81 22.35
CA ALA A 28 -27.71 -13.40 22.23
C ALA A 28 -26.86 -14.25 23.21
N ARG A 29 -25.82 -14.89 22.67
CA ARG A 29 -24.84 -15.60 23.49
C ARG A 29 -23.97 -14.59 24.23
N PRO A 30 -23.41 -14.91 25.42
CA PRO A 30 -22.33 -14.12 26.00
C PRO A 30 -21.22 -13.94 24.91
N GLY A 31 -20.88 -12.70 24.54
CA GLY A 31 -19.96 -12.38 23.43
C GLY A 31 -20.63 -11.76 22.18
N ASP A 32 -21.95 -11.85 22.02
CA ASP A 32 -22.67 -11.22 20.91
C ASP A 32 -22.85 -9.70 21.08
N THR A 33 -22.76 -9.18 22.31
CA THR A 33 -22.83 -7.74 22.57
C THR A 33 -21.49 -7.07 22.28
N PRO A 34 -21.43 -6.10 21.35
CA PRO A 34 -20.18 -5.42 21.03
C PRO A 34 -19.59 -4.71 22.25
N GLN A 35 -18.30 -4.94 22.51
CA GLN A 35 -17.52 -4.33 23.59
C GLN A 35 -16.38 -3.49 23.03
N PRO A 36 -15.90 -2.44 23.71
CA PRO A 36 -14.62 -1.85 23.42
C PRO A 36 -13.51 -2.90 23.41
N LEU A 37 -12.55 -2.80 22.47
CA LEU A 37 -11.50 -3.81 22.30
C LEU A 37 -10.73 -4.06 23.59
N GLU A 38 -10.42 -3.00 24.36
CA GLU A 38 -9.65 -3.06 25.60
C GLU A 38 -10.31 -3.88 26.71
N ARG A 39 -11.63 -4.06 26.65
CA ARG A 39 -12.38 -4.91 27.60
C ARG A 39 -12.36 -6.39 27.23
N LEU A 40 -11.90 -6.69 26.05
CA LEU A 40 -11.81 -8.04 25.51
C LEU A 40 -10.40 -8.61 25.61
N TYR A 41 -9.40 -7.81 26.00
CA TYR A 41 -8.01 -8.28 26.11
C TYR A 41 -7.93 -9.48 27.05
N ASP A 42 -7.43 -10.61 26.55
CA ASP A 42 -7.35 -11.89 27.23
C ASP A 42 -5.98 -12.58 27.13
N ASN A 43 -5.07 -12.04 26.31
CA ASN A 43 -3.71 -12.55 26.13
C ASN A 43 -2.68 -11.46 26.44
N ARG A 44 -1.46 -11.88 26.86
CA ARG A 44 -0.34 -11.02 27.25
C ARG A 44 0.79 -11.21 26.25
N ALA A 45 0.87 -10.32 25.25
CA ALA A 45 1.86 -10.42 24.19
C ALA A 45 3.18 -9.74 24.54
N VAL A 46 3.18 -8.69 25.38
CA VAL A 46 4.36 -7.86 25.65
C VAL A 46 4.88 -8.07 27.06
N SER A 47 6.17 -8.37 27.20
CA SER A 47 6.89 -8.40 28.50
C SER A 47 8.00 -7.36 28.56
N ALA A 48 8.37 -6.93 29.77
CA ALA A 48 9.61 -6.19 29.99
C ALA A 48 10.82 -7.11 29.75
N ASP A 49 11.90 -6.57 29.16
CA ASP A 49 13.11 -7.35 28.85
C ASP A 49 13.81 -7.87 30.12
N THR A 50 13.55 -7.21 31.26
CA THR A 50 14.04 -7.62 32.60
C THR A 50 13.16 -8.62 33.31
N ASP A 51 11.94 -8.88 32.78
CA ASP A 51 10.97 -9.83 33.34
C ASP A 51 10.16 -10.46 32.20
N SER A 52 10.82 -11.30 31.42
CA SER A 52 10.22 -12.00 30.30
C SER A 52 9.13 -13.00 30.70
N SER A 53 9.13 -13.45 31.96
CA SER A 53 8.14 -14.41 32.50
C SER A 53 6.77 -13.78 32.79
N ALA A 54 6.65 -12.44 32.74
CA ALA A 54 5.40 -11.73 32.98
C ALA A 54 4.36 -11.89 31.86
N ALA A 55 4.78 -12.37 30.66
CA ALA A 55 3.89 -12.58 29.52
C ALA A 55 4.13 -13.96 28.90
N ASP A 56 3.07 -14.50 28.30
CA ASP A 56 3.09 -15.72 27.51
C ASP A 56 2.19 -15.49 26.31
N PHE A 57 2.80 -15.13 25.18
CA PHE A 57 2.07 -14.74 23.98
C PHE A 57 1.62 -15.96 23.17
N ASP A 58 2.49 -16.97 23.08
CA ASP A 58 2.33 -18.12 22.17
C ASP A 58 2.06 -19.46 22.91
N GLY A 59 1.82 -19.43 24.22
CA GLY A 59 1.63 -20.62 25.04
C GLY A 59 2.92 -21.38 25.37
N ALA A 60 4.07 -20.88 24.89
CA ALA A 60 5.40 -21.44 25.17
C ALA A 60 6.28 -20.52 26.04
N GLY A 61 5.68 -19.47 26.61
CA GLY A 61 6.35 -18.48 27.45
C GLY A 61 7.11 -17.42 26.66
N ASN A 62 6.94 -17.32 25.35
CA ASN A 62 7.58 -16.31 24.55
C ASN A 62 6.69 -15.05 24.43
N SER A 63 7.32 -13.88 24.16
CA SER A 63 6.60 -12.61 24.08
C SER A 63 7.37 -11.56 23.26
N LEU A 64 6.69 -10.47 22.93
CA LEU A 64 7.28 -9.29 22.29
C LEU A 64 8.08 -8.48 23.32
N SER A 65 9.23 -7.96 22.91
CA SER A 65 10.08 -7.10 23.74
C SER A 65 9.48 -5.69 23.87
N ALA A 66 9.21 -5.24 25.10
CA ALA A 66 8.78 -3.87 25.38
C ALA A 66 9.88 -2.85 25.05
N GLY A 67 11.15 -3.22 25.24
CA GLY A 67 12.30 -2.38 24.88
C GLY A 67 12.40 -2.15 23.38
N ASP A 68 12.24 -3.20 22.57
CA ASP A 68 12.26 -3.10 21.12
C ASP A 68 11.08 -2.28 20.58
N LEU A 69 9.88 -2.49 21.14
CA LEU A 69 8.70 -1.67 20.80
C LEU A 69 8.96 -0.19 21.10
N ALA A 70 9.52 0.14 22.26
CA ALA A 70 9.85 1.50 22.62
C ALA A 70 10.94 2.09 21.71
N ALA A 71 11.98 1.32 21.39
CA ALA A 71 13.04 1.71 20.45
C ALA A 71 12.51 1.97 19.04
N ALA A 72 11.47 1.23 18.60
CA ALA A 72 10.77 1.45 17.34
C ALA A 72 9.80 2.65 17.40
N GLY A 73 9.58 3.26 18.57
CA GLY A 73 8.60 4.33 18.79
C GLY A 73 7.16 3.83 18.93
N TRP A 74 6.93 2.54 19.18
CA TRP A 74 5.63 1.91 19.41
C TRP A 74 5.33 1.81 20.91
N THR A 75 5.13 2.94 21.55
CA THR A 75 4.89 3.01 23.00
C THR A 75 3.40 2.83 23.36
N PRO A 76 3.08 2.34 24.57
CA PRO A 76 1.70 2.16 25.02
C PRO A 76 0.84 3.42 24.86
N GLY A 77 -0.38 3.24 24.36
CA GLY A 77 -1.35 4.32 24.12
C GLY A 77 -1.02 5.27 22.97
N ARG A 78 0.12 5.10 22.31
CA ARG A 78 0.51 5.95 21.19
C ARG A 78 -0.41 5.74 19.98
N ALA A 79 -0.83 6.86 19.37
CA ALA A 79 -1.52 6.83 18.09
C ALA A 79 -0.52 6.98 16.94
N LEU A 80 -0.52 6.04 16.00
CA LEU A 80 0.35 6.02 14.82
C LEU A 80 -0.45 5.69 13.56
N THR A 81 0.12 5.99 12.40
CA THR A 81 -0.51 5.71 11.10
C THR A 81 0.32 4.68 10.35
N VAL A 82 -0.28 3.56 9.96
CA VAL A 82 0.34 2.51 9.15
C VAL A 82 -0.56 2.21 7.96
N GLY A 83 -0.01 2.21 6.75
CA GLY A 83 -0.80 1.93 5.53
C GLY A 83 -2.02 2.85 5.37
N GLY A 84 -1.90 4.12 5.74
CA GLY A 84 -3.00 5.10 5.73
C GLY A 84 -4.03 4.95 6.85
N SER A 85 -3.91 3.94 7.72
CA SER A 85 -4.84 3.67 8.83
C SER A 85 -4.26 4.14 10.16
N ARG A 86 -5.08 4.84 10.96
CA ARG A 86 -4.66 5.33 12.27
C ARG A 86 -5.03 4.33 13.34
N PHE A 87 -4.03 3.77 14.02
CA PHE A 87 -4.18 2.89 15.17
C PHE A 87 -3.85 3.62 16.47
N THR A 88 -4.52 3.25 17.56
CA THR A 88 -4.08 3.54 18.92
C THR A 88 -3.60 2.23 19.52
N LEU A 89 -2.33 2.21 19.94
CA LEU A 89 -1.74 1.02 20.55
C LEU A 89 -2.37 0.75 21.94
N PRO A 90 -2.38 -0.51 22.42
CA PRO A 90 -2.78 -0.83 23.79
C PRO A 90 -2.05 0.08 24.79
N ALA A 91 -2.79 0.60 25.78
CA ALA A 91 -2.24 1.48 26.83
C ALA A 91 -1.82 0.70 28.09
N THR A 92 -1.71 -0.60 27.99
CA THR A 92 -1.38 -1.54 29.07
C THR A 92 0.13 -1.54 29.35
N ARG A 93 0.49 -1.97 30.55
CA ARG A 93 1.89 -2.17 30.94
C ARG A 93 2.37 -3.55 30.44
N PRO A 94 3.69 -3.71 30.22
CA PRO A 94 4.24 -5.04 29.97
C PRO A 94 3.79 -6.06 31.02
N GLY A 95 3.33 -7.24 30.58
CA GLY A 95 2.79 -8.28 31.44
C GLY A 95 1.28 -8.18 31.74
N GLU A 96 0.62 -7.09 31.35
CA GLU A 96 -0.85 -6.99 31.39
C GLU A 96 -1.47 -7.48 30.07
N PRO A 97 -2.75 -7.94 30.05
CA PRO A 97 -3.42 -8.28 28.81
C PRO A 97 -3.47 -7.07 27.83
N ASP A 98 -3.04 -7.29 26.60
CA ASP A 98 -2.83 -6.23 25.61
C ASP A 98 -3.37 -6.57 24.20
N ASN A 99 -3.94 -7.76 24.02
CA ASN A 99 -4.54 -8.20 22.78
C ASN A 99 -5.66 -9.21 23.02
N VAL A 100 -6.45 -9.47 21.99
CA VAL A 100 -7.54 -10.46 21.99
C VAL A 100 -7.14 -11.64 21.13
N VAL A 101 -7.22 -12.85 21.67
CA VAL A 101 -7.26 -14.07 20.86
C VAL A 101 -8.64 -14.18 20.24
N ALA A 102 -8.71 -14.19 18.91
CA ALA A 102 -9.97 -14.14 18.19
C ALA A 102 -10.73 -15.46 18.30
N ASP A 103 -11.90 -15.45 18.95
CA ASP A 103 -12.87 -16.56 19.01
C ASP A 103 -14.32 -16.03 18.86
N GLY A 104 -14.57 -15.25 17.82
CA GLY A 104 -15.91 -14.79 17.49
C GLY A 104 -16.43 -13.65 18.37
N GLN A 105 -15.59 -12.96 19.13
CA GLN A 105 -15.97 -11.78 19.92
C GLN A 105 -16.45 -10.65 19.01
N SER A 106 -17.35 -9.81 19.53
CA SER A 106 -17.84 -8.63 18.86
C SER A 106 -17.17 -7.37 19.43
N ILE A 107 -16.43 -6.66 18.59
CA ILE A 107 -15.72 -5.42 18.94
C ILE A 107 -16.58 -4.23 18.53
N GLN A 108 -16.77 -3.26 19.44
CA GLN A 108 -17.41 -1.99 19.13
C GLN A 108 -16.46 -1.14 18.28
N VAL A 109 -16.85 -0.86 17.04
CA VAL A 109 -16.10 -0.01 16.11
C VAL A 109 -17.08 0.96 15.48
N LYS A 110 -16.74 2.26 15.44
CA LYS A 110 -17.62 3.29 14.87
C LYS A 110 -16.88 4.09 13.82
N GLY A 111 -17.61 4.47 12.78
CA GLY A 111 -17.09 5.38 11.76
C GLY A 111 -17.53 5.01 10.36
N ARG A 112 -17.25 5.94 9.44
CA ARG A 112 -17.38 5.74 7.99
C ARG A 112 -16.01 5.80 7.35
N GLY A 113 -15.76 4.90 6.43
CA GLY A 113 -14.49 4.85 5.75
C GLY A 113 -14.47 3.83 4.62
N ASP A 114 -13.32 3.67 4.01
CA ASP A 114 -13.10 2.76 2.90
C ASP A 114 -12.59 1.38 3.35
N ALA A 115 -12.07 1.31 4.59
CA ALA A 115 -11.53 0.07 5.14
C ALA A 115 -11.73 -0.05 6.66
N LEU A 116 -12.00 -1.27 7.11
CA LEU A 116 -11.69 -1.71 8.46
C LEU A 116 -10.23 -2.13 8.48
N SER A 117 -9.47 -1.60 9.42
CA SER A 117 -8.04 -1.89 9.58
C SER A 117 -7.79 -2.53 10.92
N LEU A 118 -6.99 -3.59 10.92
CA LEU A 118 -6.65 -4.37 12.11
C LEU A 118 -5.12 -4.45 12.23
N LEU A 119 -4.60 -4.21 13.43
CA LEU A 119 -3.22 -4.52 13.79
C LEU A 119 -3.21 -5.90 14.44
N VAL A 120 -2.58 -6.85 13.77
CA VAL A 120 -2.69 -8.27 14.10
C VAL A 120 -1.37 -9.01 13.95
N THR A 121 -1.32 -10.22 14.47
CA THR A 121 -0.41 -11.30 14.06
C THR A 121 -1.02 -12.64 14.45
N ALA A 122 -0.37 -13.76 14.12
CA ALA A 122 -0.79 -15.08 14.53
C ALA A 122 0.31 -15.80 15.30
N THR A 123 -0.07 -16.76 16.15
CA THR A 123 0.84 -17.70 16.82
C THR A 123 0.49 -19.14 16.45
N GLY A 124 1.50 -20.01 16.43
CA GLY A 124 1.30 -21.42 16.05
C GLY A 124 1.13 -21.66 14.55
N GLY A 125 1.41 -20.67 13.72
CA GLY A 125 1.28 -20.68 12.26
C GLY A 125 0.38 -19.57 11.74
N GLU A 126 0.05 -19.61 10.44
CA GLU A 126 -0.88 -18.67 9.81
C GLU A 126 -2.32 -18.93 10.25
N ALA A 127 -3.02 -17.90 10.72
CA ALA A 127 -4.42 -17.98 11.15
C ALA A 127 -5.34 -17.36 10.08
N THR A 128 -6.35 -18.14 9.65
CA THR A 128 -7.33 -17.69 8.66
C THR A 128 -8.74 -17.98 9.14
N GLY A 129 -9.66 -17.01 8.96
CA GLY A 129 -11.06 -17.24 9.31
C GLY A 129 -12.00 -16.13 8.84
N PRO A 130 -13.32 -16.43 8.77
CA PRO A 130 -14.35 -15.48 8.37
C PRO A 130 -14.73 -14.57 9.53
N GLY A 131 -14.77 -13.26 9.27
CA GLY A 131 -15.33 -12.26 10.16
C GLY A 131 -16.55 -11.56 9.57
N THR A 132 -17.19 -10.68 10.35
CA THR A 132 -18.37 -9.93 9.89
C THR A 132 -18.32 -8.48 10.36
N VAL A 133 -18.51 -7.55 9.45
CA VAL A 133 -18.76 -6.14 9.74
C VAL A 133 -20.26 -5.92 9.85
N HIS A 134 -20.70 -5.28 10.93
CA HIS A 134 -22.07 -4.84 11.13
C HIS A 134 -22.18 -3.33 10.96
N TYR A 135 -23.18 -2.87 10.22
CA TYR A 135 -23.45 -1.45 9.98
C TYR A 135 -24.63 -0.97 10.83
N ARG A 136 -24.70 0.34 11.06
CA ARG A 136 -25.77 0.96 11.87
C ARG A 136 -27.17 0.78 11.29
N ASP A 137 -27.29 0.59 9.99
CA ASP A 137 -28.56 0.34 9.29
C ASP A 137 -29.06 -1.12 9.43
N GLY A 138 -28.35 -1.95 10.20
CA GLY A 138 -28.66 -3.38 10.41
C GLY A 138 -28.09 -4.31 9.33
N SER A 139 -27.53 -3.77 8.27
CA SER A 139 -26.86 -4.57 7.24
C SER A 139 -25.50 -5.10 7.73
N ARG A 140 -24.95 -6.04 6.98
CA ARG A 140 -23.65 -6.67 7.29
C ARG A 140 -22.89 -7.03 6.03
N SER A 141 -21.56 -7.11 6.13
CA SER A 141 -20.68 -7.72 5.14
C SER A 141 -19.76 -8.73 5.81
N THR A 142 -19.45 -9.80 5.10
CA THR A 142 -18.49 -10.83 5.55
C THR A 142 -17.14 -10.59 4.90
N PHE A 143 -16.08 -11.01 5.57
CA PHE A 143 -14.72 -10.96 5.07
C PHE A 143 -13.96 -12.19 5.55
N ASN A 144 -12.88 -12.55 4.86
CA ASN A 144 -11.87 -13.46 5.38
C ASN A 144 -10.67 -12.64 5.84
N LEU A 145 -10.13 -12.97 7.00
CA LEU A 145 -8.91 -12.39 7.55
C LEU A 145 -7.85 -13.48 7.62
N THR A 146 -6.69 -13.22 7.04
CA THR A 146 -5.52 -14.09 7.14
C THR A 146 -4.41 -13.30 7.81
N ALA A 147 -3.99 -13.73 9.00
CA ALA A 147 -2.87 -13.17 9.73
C ALA A 147 -1.67 -14.12 9.64
N LEU A 148 -0.53 -13.56 9.25
CA LEU A 148 0.72 -14.31 9.18
C LEU A 148 1.30 -14.53 10.58
N ASP A 149 2.06 -15.61 10.73
CA ASP A 149 2.72 -15.96 11.99
C ASP A 149 3.75 -14.91 12.41
N TRP A 150 3.80 -14.62 13.70
CA TRP A 150 4.62 -13.56 14.29
C TRP A 150 6.14 -13.81 14.19
N ARG A 151 6.60 -15.06 14.03
CA ARG A 151 8.01 -15.44 13.92
C ARG A 151 8.42 -15.83 12.50
N THR A 152 7.53 -16.49 11.76
CA THR A 152 7.85 -17.10 10.47
C THR A 152 7.19 -16.40 9.28
N GLY A 153 6.22 -15.53 9.51
CA GLY A 153 5.51 -14.82 8.46
C GLY A 153 6.40 -13.89 7.63
N SER A 154 5.92 -13.43 6.48
CA SER A 154 6.69 -12.59 5.57
C SER A 154 7.12 -11.26 6.19
N LEU A 155 8.39 -10.92 6.09
CA LEU A 155 8.92 -9.59 6.42
C LEU A 155 8.49 -8.53 5.38
N GLY A 156 8.18 -8.94 4.15
CA GLY A 156 7.71 -8.03 3.11
C GLY A 156 6.33 -7.44 3.39
N ALA A 157 5.48 -8.17 4.11
CA ALA A 157 4.11 -7.76 4.46
C ALA A 157 4.00 -7.07 5.84
N LYS A 158 5.07 -7.00 6.63
CA LYS A 158 5.03 -6.49 7.99
C LYS A 158 4.64 -5.02 8.11
N ALA A 159 3.97 -4.67 9.18
CA ALA A 159 3.88 -3.30 9.69
C ALA A 159 5.11 -2.93 10.52
N LEU A 160 5.57 -3.86 11.38
CA LEU A 160 6.77 -3.72 12.20
C LEU A 160 7.45 -5.08 12.35
N ALA A 161 8.80 -5.11 12.40
CA ALA A 161 9.57 -6.23 12.89
C ALA A 161 10.46 -5.78 14.05
N LEU A 162 10.41 -6.52 15.14
CA LEU A 162 11.28 -6.35 16.30
C LEU A 162 12.50 -7.25 16.15
N PRO A 163 13.69 -6.84 16.60
CA PRO A 163 14.90 -7.65 16.45
C PRO A 163 14.98 -8.85 17.40
N HIS A 164 14.21 -8.84 18.48
CA HIS A 164 14.27 -9.89 19.50
C HIS A 164 12.88 -10.43 19.86
N VAL A 165 12.88 -11.66 20.36
CA VAL A 165 11.78 -12.32 21.08
C VAL A 165 12.23 -12.48 22.52
N ASN A 166 11.40 -12.10 23.48
CA ASN A 166 11.61 -12.45 24.89
C ASN A 166 11.17 -13.90 25.12
N THR A 167 12.00 -14.69 25.79
CA THR A 167 11.74 -16.10 26.11
C THR A 167 11.98 -16.34 27.61
N PRO A 168 11.52 -17.45 28.21
CA PRO A 168 11.84 -17.82 29.59
C PRO A 168 13.34 -17.88 29.88
N GLY A 169 14.15 -18.11 28.85
CA GLY A 169 15.61 -18.16 28.95
C GLY A 169 16.33 -16.84 28.70
N GLY A 170 15.59 -15.73 28.45
CA GLY A 170 16.13 -14.42 28.09
C GLY A 170 15.80 -14.03 26.65
N GLN A 171 16.39 -12.94 26.14
CA GLN A 171 16.14 -12.47 24.78
C GLN A 171 16.79 -13.40 23.75
N LEU A 172 16.01 -13.73 22.72
CA LEU A 172 16.48 -14.46 21.55
C LEU A 172 16.58 -13.48 20.37
N ALA A 173 17.73 -13.46 19.68
CA ALA A 173 17.94 -12.68 18.47
C ALA A 173 17.18 -13.29 17.28
N GLU A 174 15.86 -13.20 17.34
CA GLU A 174 14.90 -13.66 16.34
C GLU A 174 13.84 -12.59 16.14
N LYS A 175 13.42 -12.38 14.90
CA LYS A 175 12.48 -11.29 14.59
C LYS A 175 11.04 -11.66 14.93
N ALA A 176 10.38 -10.78 15.67
CA ALA A 176 8.94 -10.80 15.89
C ALA A 176 8.24 -9.76 14.99
N ARG A 177 7.08 -10.11 14.44
CA ARG A 177 6.37 -9.30 13.43
C ARG A 177 4.96 -8.96 13.85
N LEU A 178 4.54 -7.74 13.53
CA LEU A 178 3.15 -7.30 13.56
C LEU A 178 2.73 -6.90 12.13
N TYR A 179 1.45 -7.11 11.82
CA TYR A 179 0.87 -6.86 10.50
C TYR A 179 -0.31 -5.89 10.60
N ALA A 180 -0.43 -5.01 9.63
CA ALA A 180 -1.60 -4.15 9.48
C ALA A 180 -2.41 -4.64 8.28
N LEU A 181 -3.56 -5.23 8.57
CA LEU A 181 -4.46 -5.79 7.55
C LEU A 181 -5.66 -4.89 7.35
N THR A 182 -6.20 -4.88 6.14
CA THR A 182 -7.35 -4.07 5.80
C THR A 182 -8.44 -4.89 5.13
N VAL A 183 -9.69 -4.62 5.53
CA VAL A 183 -10.90 -5.23 5.00
C VAL A 183 -11.74 -4.14 4.32
N PRO A 184 -12.25 -4.35 3.08
CA PRO A 184 -13.07 -3.36 2.41
C PRO A 184 -14.37 -3.08 3.17
N LEU A 185 -14.79 -1.81 3.20
CA LEU A 185 -16.06 -1.36 3.78
C LEU A 185 -16.97 -0.77 2.70
N ASP A 186 -18.28 -0.88 2.88
CA ASP A 186 -19.23 -0.04 2.14
C ASP A 186 -19.12 1.41 2.66
N GLN A 187 -18.48 2.26 1.90
CA GLN A 187 -18.18 3.65 2.27
C GLN A 187 -19.43 4.51 2.55
N ARG A 188 -20.61 4.08 2.06
CA ARG A 188 -21.89 4.77 2.26
C ARG A 188 -22.49 4.47 3.62
N ARG A 189 -22.01 3.44 4.33
CA ARG A 189 -22.57 2.94 5.58
C ARG A 189 -21.65 3.22 6.76
N GLU A 190 -22.26 3.46 7.91
CA GLU A 190 -21.49 3.63 9.17
C GLU A 190 -21.33 2.28 9.86
N VAL A 191 -20.10 1.91 10.15
CA VAL A 191 -19.77 0.71 10.93
C VAL A 191 -20.26 0.88 12.37
N SER A 192 -20.84 -0.15 12.95
CA SER A 192 -21.26 -0.20 14.34
C SER A 192 -20.45 -1.19 15.17
N SER A 193 -20.07 -2.33 14.58
CA SER A 193 -19.25 -3.35 15.25
C SER A 193 -18.62 -4.30 14.23
N VAL A 194 -17.64 -5.04 14.69
CA VAL A 194 -16.96 -6.11 13.95
C VAL A 194 -17.00 -7.37 14.78
N ARG A 195 -17.40 -8.48 14.18
CA ARG A 195 -17.25 -9.81 14.76
C ARG A 195 -15.97 -10.44 14.21
N LEU A 196 -15.07 -10.84 15.11
CA LEU A 196 -13.83 -11.52 14.78
C LEU A 196 -14.09 -12.94 14.25
N PRO A 197 -13.13 -13.52 13.51
CA PRO A 197 -13.12 -14.95 13.21
C PRO A 197 -13.24 -15.79 14.49
N ARG A 198 -13.74 -17.01 14.33
CA ARG A 198 -13.64 -18.01 15.40
C ARG A 198 -12.29 -18.69 15.34
N ASP A 199 -11.79 -19.07 16.48
CA ASP A 199 -10.63 -19.92 16.57
C ASP A 199 -10.90 -21.28 15.91
N THR A 200 -9.98 -21.72 15.05
CA THR A 200 -10.06 -22.99 14.31
C THR A 200 -8.68 -23.67 14.19
N GLY A 201 -7.68 -23.18 14.92
CA GLY A 201 -6.30 -23.71 14.83
C GLY A 201 -5.27 -22.72 15.38
N PRO A 202 -4.37 -22.17 14.53
CA PRO A 202 -3.45 -21.12 14.95
C PRO A 202 -4.18 -19.89 15.46
N ASP A 203 -3.70 -19.32 16.57
CA ASP A 203 -4.34 -18.19 17.24
C ASP A 203 -4.16 -16.90 16.46
N LEU A 204 -5.27 -16.20 16.20
CA LEU A 204 -5.27 -14.85 15.65
C LEU A 204 -5.32 -13.82 16.78
N HIS A 205 -4.30 -12.97 16.89
CA HIS A 205 -4.18 -11.93 17.89
C HIS A 205 -4.52 -10.55 17.31
N VAL A 206 -5.40 -9.80 17.98
CA VAL A 206 -5.84 -8.45 17.57
C VAL A 206 -5.43 -7.43 18.62
N PHE A 207 -4.54 -6.51 18.26
CA PHE A 207 -4.00 -5.46 19.14
C PHE A 207 -4.74 -4.12 19.00
N ALA A 208 -5.16 -3.78 17.79
CA ALA A 208 -5.89 -2.55 17.52
C ALA A 208 -6.82 -2.71 16.31
N VAL A 209 -7.92 -1.96 16.33
CA VAL A 209 -8.89 -1.90 15.24
C VAL A 209 -9.25 -0.44 14.97
N SER A 210 -9.35 -0.07 13.70
CA SER A 210 -9.80 1.27 13.30
C SER A 210 -10.58 1.24 11.98
N VAL A 211 -11.36 2.29 11.74
CA VAL A 211 -11.92 2.56 10.42
C VAL A 211 -11.03 3.58 9.72
N ARG A 212 -10.47 3.22 8.58
CA ARG A 212 -9.71 4.14 7.75
C ARG A 212 -10.69 5.11 7.08
N SER A 213 -10.57 6.39 7.43
CA SER A 213 -11.41 7.44 6.86
C SER A 213 -11.19 7.55 5.36
N ASN A 214 -12.28 7.78 4.61
CA ASN A 214 -12.14 8.11 3.20
C ASN A 214 -11.41 9.46 3.03
N THR A 215 -10.86 9.67 1.86
CA THR A 215 -10.10 10.87 1.52
C THR A 215 -10.88 11.81 0.60
N SER A 216 -12.23 11.75 0.63
CA SER A 216 -13.10 12.62 -0.15
C SER A 216 -12.77 14.11 0.07
N GLY A 217 -12.83 14.91 -1.00
CA GLY A 217 -12.41 16.31 -0.98
C GLY A 217 -10.90 16.52 -1.14
N TRP A 218 -10.15 15.47 -1.41
CA TRP A 218 -8.74 15.49 -1.77
C TRP A 218 -8.48 14.69 -3.03
N THR A 219 -7.48 15.11 -3.80
CA THR A 219 -6.96 14.39 -4.95
C THR A 219 -5.47 14.16 -4.73
N GLY A 220 -5.00 12.95 -4.92
CA GLY A 220 -3.56 12.68 -4.96
C GLY A 220 -2.98 13.32 -6.22
N SER A 221 -1.96 14.15 -6.05
CA SER A 221 -1.32 14.90 -7.14
C SER A 221 0.04 14.32 -7.52
N TRP A 222 0.74 13.75 -6.55
CA TRP A 222 2.00 13.06 -6.76
C TRP A 222 2.16 11.96 -5.71
N ALA A 223 2.77 10.85 -6.11
CA ALA A 223 3.18 9.80 -5.18
C ALA A 223 4.42 9.07 -5.69
N ALA A 224 5.13 8.45 -4.75
CA ALA A 224 6.18 7.48 -5.01
C ALA A 224 6.11 6.34 -4.00
N SER A 225 6.41 5.13 -4.46
CA SER A 225 6.51 3.95 -3.59
C SER A 225 7.91 3.84 -3.02
N THR A 226 8.05 3.72 -1.70
CA THR A 226 9.35 3.33 -1.15
C THR A 226 9.71 1.91 -1.61
N SER A 227 10.90 1.76 -2.19
CA SER A 227 11.44 0.46 -2.63
C SER A 227 12.16 -0.30 -1.52
N GLY A 228 12.27 0.30 -0.32
CA GLY A 228 12.94 -0.29 0.82
C GLY A 228 13.84 0.70 1.55
N GLN A 229 14.82 0.19 2.26
CA GLN A 229 15.77 0.95 3.03
C GLN A 229 17.21 0.67 2.54
N PRO A 230 17.62 1.17 1.35
CA PRO A 230 19.00 1.08 0.91
C PRO A 230 19.91 1.96 1.77
N SER A 231 21.23 1.78 1.66
CA SER A 231 22.19 2.60 2.39
C SER A 231 22.33 3.99 1.76
N VAL A 232 21.28 4.83 1.90
CA VAL A 232 21.31 6.27 1.59
C VAL A 232 21.52 7.04 2.89
N GLY A 233 22.29 8.10 2.87
CA GLY A 233 22.76 8.78 4.07
C GLY A 233 24.21 8.37 4.41
N PRO A 234 24.69 8.45 5.68
CA PRO A 234 23.96 9.03 6.79
C PRO A 234 23.78 10.55 6.66
N TRP A 235 22.71 11.06 7.25
CA TRP A 235 22.47 12.52 7.36
C TRP A 235 22.35 12.88 8.84
N SER A 236 22.99 13.97 9.24
CA SER A 236 22.90 14.52 10.58
C SER A 236 22.83 16.03 10.50
N ASP A 237 21.82 16.62 11.10
CA ASP A 237 21.57 18.07 11.05
C ASP A 237 21.57 18.58 9.59
N ARG A 238 20.72 17.98 8.74
CA ARG A 238 20.62 18.29 7.30
C ARG A 238 19.19 18.57 6.90
N THR A 239 19.02 19.43 5.91
CA THR A 239 17.72 19.65 5.25
C THR A 239 17.72 18.98 3.87
N LEU A 240 16.73 18.12 3.64
CA LEU A 240 16.44 17.58 2.32
C LEU A 240 15.40 18.49 1.65
N ARG A 241 15.62 18.83 0.37
CA ARG A 241 14.70 19.59 -0.47
C ARG A 241 14.39 18.76 -1.71
N LEU A 242 13.26 18.06 -1.68
CA LEU A 242 12.87 17.10 -2.70
C LEU A 242 11.97 17.77 -3.74
N VAL A 243 12.28 17.53 -5.01
CA VAL A 243 11.50 18.04 -6.15
C VAL A 243 10.48 16.99 -6.55
N VAL A 244 9.21 17.38 -6.64
CA VAL A 244 8.11 16.53 -7.09
C VAL A 244 7.28 17.26 -8.14
N HIS A 245 6.77 16.53 -9.13
CA HIS A 245 5.99 17.10 -10.22
C HIS A 245 4.50 16.80 -10.04
N THR A 246 3.67 17.87 -10.03
CA THR A 246 2.23 17.75 -9.73
C THR A 246 1.42 17.38 -10.95
N SER A 247 0.61 16.33 -10.85
CA SER A 247 -0.35 15.92 -11.89
C SER A 247 -1.70 16.62 -11.78
N ALA A 248 -2.05 17.15 -10.61
CA ALA A 248 -3.27 17.88 -10.34
C ALA A 248 -2.99 19.09 -9.44
N GLY A 249 -3.72 20.17 -9.63
CA GLY A 249 -3.66 21.39 -8.81
C GLY A 249 -4.83 21.52 -7.83
N GLY A 250 -4.71 22.47 -6.90
CA GLY A 250 -5.79 22.75 -5.94
C GLY A 250 -5.44 23.88 -4.97
N PRO A 251 -6.42 24.39 -4.20
CA PRO A 251 -6.23 25.53 -3.31
C PRO A 251 -5.55 25.18 -1.98
N ARG A 252 -5.40 23.90 -1.67
CA ARG A 252 -4.78 23.40 -0.43
C ARG A 252 -3.86 22.24 -0.75
N VAL A 253 -2.89 22.01 0.15
CA VAL A 253 -1.92 20.92 0.05
C VAL A 253 -1.77 20.19 1.38
N ARG A 254 -1.45 18.91 1.32
CA ARG A 254 -0.89 18.12 2.42
C ARG A 254 0.16 17.14 1.87
N VAL A 255 1.13 16.81 2.71
CA VAL A 255 2.30 16.00 2.34
C VAL A 255 2.35 14.77 3.23
N ARG A 256 2.66 13.61 2.63
CA ARG A 256 2.84 12.34 3.33
C ARG A 256 4.32 11.98 3.40
N LEU A 257 4.82 11.81 4.63
CA LEU A 257 6.14 11.26 4.91
C LEU A 257 5.98 9.81 5.38
N ASP A 258 6.92 8.95 5.00
CA ASP A 258 6.81 7.49 5.19
C ASP A 258 8.12 6.93 5.75
N ASN A 259 8.04 6.27 6.92
CA ASN A 259 9.14 5.55 7.55
C ASN A 259 8.93 4.02 7.48
N THR A 260 8.18 3.54 6.49
CA THR A 260 7.99 2.11 6.21
C THR A 260 9.36 1.43 5.97
N PHE A 261 9.54 0.21 6.46
CA PHE A 261 10.77 -0.59 6.45
C PHE A 261 11.88 -0.15 7.42
N ALA A 262 11.82 1.05 8.00
CA ALA A 262 12.78 1.45 9.01
C ALA A 262 12.61 0.63 10.31
N SER A 263 13.71 0.47 11.05
CA SER A 263 13.74 -0.17 12.35
C SER A 263 13.78 0.84 13.52
N ALA A 264 13.94 2.13 13.22
CA ALA A 264 14.00 3.21 14.21
C ALA A 264 13.09 4.38 13.81
N PRO A 265 12.62 5.19 14.78
CA PRO A 265 11.92 6.42 14.49
C PRO A 265 12.78 7.41 13.72
N VAL A 266 12.14 8.27 12.94
CA VAL A 266 12.80 9.44 12.35
C VAL A 266 12.14 10.71 12.88
N ARG A 267 12.95 11.70 13.27
CA ARG A 267 12.50 13.02 13.71
C ARG A 267 12.61 14.01 12.55
N ILE A 268 11.50 14.70 12.31
CA ILE A 268 11.42 15.84 11.40
C ILE A 268 11.37 17.09 12.27
N GLY A 269 12.38 17.96 12.19
CA GLY A 269 12.47 19.19 12.98
C GLY A 269 11.53 20.27 12.45
N SER A 270 11.50 20.43 11.13
CA SER A 270 10.62 21.34 10.39
C SER A 270 10.34 20.79 9.01
N ALA A 271 9.26 21.23 8.39
CA ALA A 271 8.98 20.91 6.98
C ALA A 271 8.26 22.07 6.30
N THR A 272 8.50 22.24 5.01
CA THR A 272 7.89 23.30 4.19
C THR A 272 7.55 22.81 2.80
N VAL A 273 6.70 23.57 2.09
CA VAL A 273 6.37 23.38 0.70
C VAL A 273 6.46 24.74 -0.05
N ALA A 274 6.95 24.69 -1.29
CA ALA A 274 7.00 25.84 -2.19
C ALA A 274 6.86 25.40 -3.64
N VAL A 275 6.53 26.32 -4.55
CA VAL A 275 6.67 26.11 -6.00
C VAL A 275 8.13 26.34 -6.37
N GLN A 276 8.71 25.43 -7.17
CA GLN A 276 10.08 25.57 -7.66
C GLN A 276 10.18 26.68 -8.70
N GLU A 277 11.17 27.55 -8.55
CA GLU A 277 11.56 28.49 -9.60
C GLU A 277 12.61 27.83 -10.53
N SER A 278 13.72 27.44 -9.94
CA SER A 278 14.80 26.73 -10.64
C SER A 278 15.77 26.11 -9.62
N GLY A 279 16.31 24.94 -9.92
CA GLY A 279 17.22 24.28 -8.99
C GLY A 279 16.60 24.11 -7.61
N ALA A 280 17.31 24.50 -6.56
CA ALA A 280 16.81 24.49 -5.19
C ALA A 280 16.08 25.78 -4.77
N THR A 281 15.92 26.76 -5.67
CA THR A 281 15.30 28.07 -5.42
C THR A 281 13.78 27.99 -5.61
N ALA A 282 13.03 28.58 -4.69
CA ALA A 282 11.58 28.64 -4.72
C ALA A 282 11.10 29.93 -5.42
N VAL A 283 9.87 29.94 -5.98
CA VAL A 283 9.22 31.15 -6.53
C VAL A 283 8.95 32.19 -5.44
N SER A 284 8.66 31.72 -4.22
CA SER A 284 8.35 32.58 -3.08
C SER A 284 8.78 31.90 -1.78
N ALA A 285 8.68 32.60 -0.65
CA ALA A 285 9.03 32.04 0.64
C ALA A 285 8.28 30.71 0.91
N PRO A 286 9.00 29.62 1.23
CA PRO A 286 8.39 28.33 1.52
C PRO A 286 7.38 28.42 2.66
N ARG A 287 6.27 27.70 2.54
CA ARG A 287 5.18 27.69 3.52
C ARG A 287 5.36 26.53 4.51
N PRO A 288 5.28 26.78 5.83
CA PRO A 288 5.49 25.75 6.82
C PRO A 288 4.36 24.72 6.84
N LEU A 289 4.72 23.45 6.84
CA LEU A 289 3.83 22.32 7.10
C LEU A 289 3.73 22.08 8.61
N ARG A 290 2.59 21.58 9.05
CA ARG A 290 2.35 21.19 10.44
C ARG A 290 1.91 19.74 10.50
N PHE A 291 2.17 19.10 11.63
CA PHE A 291 1.77 17.72 11.89
C PHE A 291 1.00 17.68 13.21
N ARG A 292 -0.32 17.49 13.15
CA ARG A 292 -1.21 17.57 14.32
C ARG A 292 -1.04 18.88 15.10
N GLY A 293 -0.93 20.00 14.39
CA GLY A 293 -0.72 21.33 14.93
C GLY A 293 0.74 21.67 15.28
N GLY A 294 1.61 20.68 15.41
CA GLY A 294 3.04 20.87 15.70
C GLY A 294 3.86 21.22 14.46
N SER A 295 4.98 21.93 14.63
CA SER A 295 5.95 22.24 13.55
C SER A 295 6.94 21.08 13.30
N SER A 296 7.02 20.11 14.21
CA SER A 296 7.87 18.93 14.12
C SER A 296 7.05 17.66 14.17
N ALA A 297 7.64 16.54 13.73
CA ALA A 297 7.02 15.23 13.84
C ALA A 297 8.07 14.17 14.20
N GLU A 298 7.68 13.18 14.97
CA GLU A 298 8.42 11.93 15.10
C GLU A 298 7.61 10.82 14.42
N ILE A 299 8.21 10.17 13.44
CA ILE A 299 7.58 9.10 12.65
C ILE A 299 8.17 7.77 13.12
N PRO A 300 7.43 6.95 13.86
CA PRO A 300 7.89 5.63 14.31
C PRO A 300 8.32 4.73 13.15
N ALA A 301 9.10 3.72 13.45
CA ALA A 301 9.42 2.65 12.51
C ALA A 301 8.14 2.06 11.92
N GLY A 302 8.10 1.81 10.62
CA GLY A 302 6.94 1.26 9.92
C GLY A 302 5.73 2.19 9.75
N ALA A 303 5.78 3.41 10.33
CA ALA A 303 4.66 4.35 10.34
C ALA A 303 4.82 5.48 9.31
N GLN A 304 3.74 6.24 9.14
CA GLN A 304 3.63 7.39 8.26
C GLN A 304 3.20 8.64 9.03
N ALA A 305 3.57 9.82 8.52
CA ALA A 305 3.03 11.09 8.95
C ALA A 305 2.39 11.82 7.77
N LEU A 306 1.16 12.29 7.97
CA LEU A 306 0.47 13.15 7.02
C LEU A 306 0.44 14.57 7.62
N SER A 307 0.86 15.57 6.86
CA SER A 307 0.77 16.95 7.30
C SER A 307 -0.69 17.39 7.41
N ASP A 308 -0.92 18.37 8.27
CA ASP A 308 -2.20 19.05 8.34
C ASP A 308 -2.49 19.78 7.01
N PRO A 309 -3.76 19.98 6.63
CA PRO A 309 -4.12 20.79 5.47
C PRO A 309 -3.52 22.21 5.56
N LEU A 310 -2.83 22.63 4.51
CA LEU A 310 -2.29 23.98 4.38
C LEU A 310 -3.01 24.68 3.23
N ASP A 311 -3.51 25.90 3.47
CA ASP A 311 -4.00 26.80 2.42
C ASP A 311 -2.80 27.29 1.59
N PHE A 312 -2.61 26.63 0.48
CA PHE A 312 -1.50 26.85 -0.46
C PHE A 312 -1.97 26.40 -1.84
N THR A 313 -2.02 27.34 -2.77
CA THR A 313 -2.41 27.02 -4.16
C THR A 313 -1.30 26.26 -4.85
N VAL A 314 -1.59 25.02 -5.18
CA VAL A 314 -0.73 24.14 -5.97
C VAL A 314 -1.14 24.27 -7.43
N PRO A 315 -0.25 24.73 -8.34
CA PRO A 315 -0.52 24.64 -9.77
C PRO A 315 -0.58 23.18 -10.21
N ALA A 316 -1.42 22.85 -11.17
CA ALA A 316 -1.27 21.60 -11.91
C ALA A 316 -0.08 21.75 -12.86
N ASP A 317 0.64 20.67 -13.12
CA ASP A 317 1.81 20.70 -14.02
C ASP A 317 2.92 21.67 -13.55
N ALA A 318 3.34 21.48 -12.30
CA ALA A 318 4.41 22.30 -11.72
C ALA A 318 5.31 21.45 -10.82
N ASN A 319 6.55 21.87 -10.70
CA ASN A 319 7.42 21.28 -9.69
C ASN A 319 7.21 21.96 -8.34
N LEU A 320 7.07 21.16 -7.30
CA LEU A 320 7.11 21.62 -5.92
C LEU A 320 8.44 21.25 -5.27
N LEU A 321 8.87 22.09 -4.35
CA LEU A 321 9.95 21.82 -3.39
C LEU A 321 9.30 21.42 -2.08
N VAL A 322 9.48 20.18 -1.67
CA VAL A 322 9.13 19.68 -0.34
C VAL A 322 10.42 19.60 0.47
N SER A 323 10.57 20.46 1.47
CA SER A 323 11.78 20.52 2.29
C SER A 323 11.50 20.07 3.70
N PHE A 324 12.39 19.29 4.30
CA PHE A 324 12.31 18.91 5.72
C PHE A 324 13.69 18.73 6.34
N HIS A 325 13.81 19.17 7.58
CA HIS A 325 15.03 19.13 8.36
C HIS A 325 15.09 17.84 9.19
N LEU A 326 16.24 17.17 9.16
CA LEU A 326 16.60 16.00 9.96
C LEU A 326 17.58 16.44 11.05
N PRO A 327 17.11 16.81 12.26
CA PRO A 327 17.99 17.34 13.32
C PRO A 327 18.88 16.28 13.94
N GLU A 328 18.47 15.01 13.87
CA GLU A 328 19.18 13.87 14.43
C GLU A 328 19.82 13.04 13.33
N THR A 329 20.75 12.17 13.69
CA THR A 329 21.39 11.28 12.72
C THR A 329 20.41 10.23 12.21
N VAL A 330 20.19 10.24 10.92
CA VAL A 330 19.46 9.20 10.17
C VAL A 330 20.50 8.38 9.41
N ALA A 331 20.80 7.19 9.91
CA ALA A 331 21.84 6.33 9.33
C ALA A 331 21.45 5.84 7.92
N SER A 332 20.17 5.54 7.73
CA SER A 332 19.56 5.24 6.45
C SER A 332 18.06 5.53 6.51
N ALA A 333 17.41 5.77 5.38
CA ALA A 333 15.98 6.08 5.30
C ALA A 333 15.30 5.20 4.25
N PRO A 334 13.99 4.89 4.43
CA PRO A 334 13.19 4.36 3.34
C PRO A 334 13.21 5.32 2.17
N VAL A 335 13.38 4.78 0.96
CA VAL A 335 13.59 5.61 -0.22
C VAL A 335 12.89 5.03 -1.45
N HIS A 336 12.37 5.89 -2.30
CA HIS A 336 12.14 5.58 -3.70
C HIS A 336 13.43 5.85 -4.47
N GLN A 337 14.01 4.80 -5.05
CA GLN A 337 15.38 4.84 -5.55
C GLN A 337 15.51 5.58 -6.88
N LEU A 338 14.60 5.35 -7.82
CA LEU A 338 14.64 5.94 -9.16
C LEU A 338 13.74 7.17 -9.26
N ALA A 339 14.21 8.32 -8.76
CA ALA A 339 13.39 9.54 -8.86
C ALA A 339 13.27 10.09 -10.28
N VAL A 340 14.25 9.87 -11.15
CA VAL A 340 14.39 10.53 -12.45
C VAL A 340 14.16 12.05 -12.33
N GLN A 341 14.58 12.59 -11.19
CA GLN A 341 14.46 13.99 -10.80
C GLN A 341 15.63 14.36 -9.92
N GLN A 342 16.11 15.60 -10.04
CA GLN A 342 17.16 16.11 -9.17
C GLN A 342 16.56 16.81 -7.97
N SER A 343 16.90 16.32 -6.79
CA SER A 343 16.60 16.90 -5.48
C SER A 343 17.88 17.40 -4.81
N TYR A 344 17.78 18.00 -3.63
CA TYR A 344 18.88 18.74 -3.03
C TYR A 344 19.07 18.42 -1.56
N LEU A 345 20.32 18.43 -1.11
CA LEU A 345 20.75 18.28 0.28
C LEU A 345 21.49 19.55 0.72
N SER A 346 21.11 20.09 1.87
CA SER A 346 21.71 21.34 2.39
C SER A 346 23.08 21.12 3.03
N GLU A 347 23.77 22.20 3.35
CA GLU A 347 24.76 22.27 4.41
C GLU A 347 24.12 21.90 5.77
N PRO A 348 24.92 21.70 6.86
CA PRO A 348 24.34 21.45 8.19
C PRO A 348 23.40 22.57 8.62
N GLY A 349 22.26 22.18 9.23
CA GLY A 349 21.27 23.10 9.76
C GLY A 349 19.88 23.00 9.13
N ASP A 350 18.94 23.74 9.71
CA ASP A 350 17.59 23.90 9.19
C ASP A 350 17.50 25.01 8.14
N HIS A 351 17.53 24.61 6.88
CA HIS A 351 17.38 25.49 5.71
C HIS A 351 16.00 25.34 5.04
N SER A 352 15.03 24.69 5.70
CA SER A 352 13.73 24.37 5.10
C SER A 352 12.93 25.60 4.69
N ALA A 353 13.05 26.70 5.46
CA ALA A 353 12.33 27.96 5.22
C ALA A 353 13.02 28.89 4.24
N GLU A 354 14.24 28.58 3.78
CA GLU A 354 15.00 29.45 2.88
C GLU A 354 14.41 29.47 1.47
N HIS A 355 14.21 30.67 0.96
CA HIS A 355 13.75 30.91 -0.43
C HIS A 355 14.85 30.57 -1.43
N SER A 356 16.07 31.03 -1.15
CA SER A 356 17.25 30.80 -1.97
C SER A 356 17.72 29.34 -1.90
N GLY A 357 18.25 28.84 -3.02
CA GLY A 357 18.90 27.52 -3.09
C GLY A 357 20.34 27.48 -2.57
N GLY A 358 20.90 28.59 -2.09
CA GLY A 358 22.34 28.71 -1.80
C GLY A 358 22.90 27.74 -0.77
N ALA A 359 22.12 27.37 0.25
CA ALA A 359 22.51 26.41 1.26
C ALA A 359 22.48 24.93 0.78
N TYR A 360 21.93 24.66 -0.38
CA TYR A 360 21.77 23.29 -0.91
C TYR A 360 22.94 22.97 -1.84
N THR A 361 24.01 22.45 -1.27
CA THR A 361 25.30 22.27 -1.95
C THR A 361 25.51 20.88 -2.56
N SER A 362 24.60 19.94 -2.32
CA SER A 362 24.65 18.59 -2.87
C SER A 362 23.32 18.20 -3.50
N THR A 363 23.33 17.19 -4.38
CA THR A 363 22.16 16.69 -5.08
C THR A 363 21.81 15.28 -4.70
N LEU A 364 20.53 14.94 -4.81
CA LEU A 364 19.97 13.60 -4.62
C LEU A 364 19.20 13.20 -5.88
N SER A 365 19.33 11.94 -6.30
CA SER A 365 18.59 11.34 -7.44
C SER A 365 17.49 10.37 -6.99
N ASN A 366 17.10 10.45 -5.72
CA ASN A 366 16.10 9.61 -5.08
C ASN A 366 15.19 10.42 -4.15
N TRP A 367 14.08 9.84 -3.70
CA TRP A 367 13.15 10.46 -2.76
C TRP A 367 13.14 9.72 -1.42
N PRO A 368 13.97 10.13 -0.44
CA PRO A 368 13.92 9.59 0.92
C PRO A 368 12.69 10.08 1.67
N LEU A 369 12.03 9.20 2.42
CA LEU A 369 10.93 9.50 3.35
C LEU A 369 9.69 10.16 2.73
N LEU A 370 9.72 10.67 1.52
CA LEU A 370 8.58 11.35 0.89
C LEU A 370 7.77 10.36 0.05
N ALA A 371 6.47 10.25 0.32
CA ALA A 371 5.60 9.26 -0.31
C ALA A 371 4.38 9.84 -1.02
N GLY A 372 4.02 11.12 -0.80
CA GLY A 372 2.85 11.67 -1.49
C GLY A 372 2.61 13.15 -1.25
N VAL A 373 1.93 13.76 -2.22
CA VAL A 373 1.40 15.13 -2.17
C VAL A 373 -0.05 15.06 -2.64
N ASP A 374 -0.94 15.50 -1.77
CA ASP A 374 -2.37 15.61 -2.06
C ASP A 374 -2.77 17.08 -2.18
N VAL A 375 -3.73 17.37 -3.05
CA VAL A 375 -4.33 18.69 -3.24
C VAL A 375 -5.80 18.70 -2.86
N GLY A 376 -6.29 19.80 -2.33
CA GLY A 376 -7.70 19.95 -1.95
C GLY A 376 -8.61 20.06 -3.17
N GLY A 377 -9.72 19.33 -3.17
CA GLY A 377 -10.69 19.27 -4.28
C GLY A 377 -10.35 18.21 -5.32
N GLY A 378 -10.95 18.34 -6.51
CA GLY A 378 -10.73 17.46 -7.65
C GLY A 378 -11.51 16.15 -7.61
N PRO A 379 -11.45 15.36 -8.71
CA PRO A 379 -12.28 14.17 -8.92
C PRO A 379 -11.71 12.89 -8.28
N GLY A 380 -10.51 12.92 -7.77
CA GLY A 380 -9.76 11.75 -7.31
C GLY A 380 -8.60 11.38 -8.24
N SER A 381 -8.07 10.18 -8.08
CA SER A 381 -6.80 9.80 -8.67
C SER A 381 -6.86 8.49 -9.44
N VAL A 382 -6.10 8.41 -10.52
CA VAL A 382 -5.68 7.18 -11.20
C VAL A 382 -4.36 6.73 -10.58
N VAL A 383 -4.33 5.52 -10.07
CA VAL A 383 -3.13 4.91 -9.49
C VAL A 383 -2.52 3.98 -10.53
N VAL A 384 -1.25 4.17 -10.83
CA VAL A 384 -0.52 3.31 -11.77
C VAL A 384 0.45 2.43 -10.98
N LEU A 385 0.18 1.14 -10.90
CA LEU A 385 1.04 0.15 -10.27
C LEU A 385 1.91 -0.51 -11.35
N GLY A 386 3.23 -0.37 -11.21
CA GLY A 386 4.15 -0.78 -12.27
C GLY A 386 5.55 -1.15 -11.79
N ASP A 387 6.36 -1.48 -12.77
CA ASP A 387 7.80 -1.74 -12.64
C ASP A 387 8.64 -0.57 -13.19
N SER A 388 9.87 -0.84 -13.68
CA SER A 388 10.78 0.17 -14.21
C SER A 388 10.22 0.98 -15.39
N ILE A 389 9.36 0.39 -16.21
CA ILE A 389 8.76 1.10 -17.36
C ILE A 389 7.79 2.18 -16.85
N THR A 390 7.05 1.90 -15.80
CA THR A 390 6.16 2.86 -15.15
C THR A 390 6.93 3.85 -14.28
N ASP A 391 7.95 3.39 -13.57
CA ASP A 391 8.86 4.20 -12.77
C ASP A 391 9.57 5.28 -13.62
N GLY A 392 9.80 4.97 -14.90
CA GLY A 392 10.32 5.91 -15.89
C GLY A 392 11.80 5.70 -16.20
N GLU A 393 12.30 4.48 -16.04
CA GLU A 393 13.66 4.11 -16.48
C GLU A 393 13.89 4.56 -17.91
N ARG A 394 15.06 5.18 -18.17
CA ARG A 394 15.46 5.78 -19.47
C ARG A 394 14.73 7.06 -19.89
N SER A 395 13.83 7.61 -19.09
CA SER A 395 13.34 8.97 -19.33
C SER A 395 14.37 10.03 -18.91
N THR A 396 14.32 11.21 -19.52
CA THR A 396 15.27 12.31 -19.22
C THR A 396 15.04 12.84 -17.81
N PRO A 397 16.08 12.86 -16.94
CA PRO A 397 15.96 13.40 -15.60
C PRO A 397 15.48 14.85 -15.60
N GLY A 398 14.49 15.15 -14.75
CA GLY A 398 13.90 16.47 -14.59
C GLY A 398 12.94 16.90 -15.69
N ALA A 399 12.78 16.11 -16.76
CA ALA A 399 11.89 16.45 -17.86
C ALA A 399 10.42 16.07 -17.61
N ASN A 400 10.14 15.26 -16.59
CA ASN A 400 8.79 14.77 -16.24
C ASN A 400 8.09 14.11 -17.44
N ARG A 401 8.77 13.17 -18.10
CA ARG A 401 8.32 12.52 -19.34
C ARG A 401 8.12 11.00 -19.17
N ARG A 402 7.87 10.54 -17.96
CA ARG A 402 7.39 9.18 -17.73
C ARG A 402 6.01 9.03 -18.39
N TRP A 403 5.64 7.85 -18.83
CA TRP A 403 4.31 7.70 -19.45
C TRP A 403 3.14 8.10 -18.52
N PRO A 404 3.20 7.92 -17.15
CA PRO A 404 2.16 8.47 -16.27
C PRO A 404 2.14 10.00 -16.19
N ASP A 405 3.30 10.68 -16.34
CA ASP A 405 3.34 12.15 -16.42
C ASP A 405 2.63 12.65 -17.69
N LEU A 406 2.94 12.02 -18.82
CA LEU A 406 2.30 12.34 -20.11
C LEU A 406 0.80 11.98 -20.14
N LEU A 407 0.39 10.92 -19.41
CA LEU A 407 -1.02 10.62 -19.21
C LEU A 407 -1.72 11.73 -18.42
N ALA A 408 -1.05 12.28 -17.39
CA ALA A 408 -1.57 13.43 -16.64
C ALA A 408 -1.72 14.67 -17.52
N ASP A 409 -0.77 14.94 -18.42
CA ASP A 409 -0.86 16.03 -19.41
C ASP A 409 -2.11 15.89 -20.27
N ARG A 410 -2.35 14.68 -20.79
CA ARG A 410 -3.54 14.39 -21.60
C ARG A 410 -4.84 14.55 -20.82
N LEU A 411 -4.89 14.10 -19.56
CA LEU A 411 -6.05 14.28 -18.69
C LEU A 411 -6.33 15.77 -18.40
N ARG A 412 -5.30 16.60 -18.31
CA ARG A 412 -5.45 18.06 -18.13
C ARG A 412 -5.91 18.76 -19.41
N ALA A 413 -5.49 18.29 -20.57
CA ALA A 413 -5.71 18.94 -21.86
C ALA A 413 -7.13 18.75 -22.44
N GLN A 414 -8.01 18.02 -21.75
CA GLN A 414 -9.34 17.66 -22.24
C GLN A 414 -10.43 17.85 -21.15
N ASP A 415 -11.73 17.79 -21.58
CA ASP A 415 -12.92 17.92 -20.72
C ASP A 415 -13.91 16.75 -20.88
N GLU A 416 -13.55 15.69 -21.62
CA GLU A 416 -14.42 14.52 -21.88
C GLU A 416 -14.52 13.61 -20.67
N VAL A 417 -13.46 13.55 -19.86
CA VAL A 417 -13.37 12.74 -18.63
C VAL A 417 -12.90 13.61 -17.48
N PRO A 418 -13.18 13.22 -16.21
CA PRO A 418 -12.65 13.96 -15.07
C PRO A 418 -11.13 14.10 -15.12
N ARG A 419 -10.62 15.28 -14.81
CA ARG A 419 -9.18 15.58 -14.75
C ARG A 419 -8.55 14.97 -13.50
N TYR A 420 -8.44 13.64 -13.47
CA TYR A 420 -7.85 12.90 -12.35
C TYR A 420 -6.40 13.30 -12.13
N GLY A 421 -5.94 13.25 -10.86
CA GLY A 421 -4.52 13.18 -10.58
C GLY A 421 -3.98 11.79 -10.97
N VAL A 422 -2.71 11.71 -11.35
CA VAL A 422 -2.04 10.46 -11.69
C VAL A 422 -0.96 10.18 -10.66
N LEU A 423 -1.03 9.02 -10.01
CA LEU A 423 -0.09 8.58 -8.98
C LEU A 423 0.77 7.45 -9.53
N ASN A 424 2.06 7.73 -9.71
CA ASN A 424 3.02 6.76 -10.21
C ASN A 424 3.56 5.90 -9.05
N HIS A 425 3.17 4.65 -9.02
CA HIS A 425 3.65 3.63 -8.09
C HIS A 425 4.50 2.56 -8.80
N GLY A 426 5.28 2.97 -9.79
CA GLY A 426 6.35 2.17 -10.36
C GLY A 426 7.49 1.95 -9.36
N ILE A 427 8.11 0.80 -9.40
CA ILE A 427 9.39 0.49 -8.74
C ILE A 427 10.23 -0.29 -9.72
N SER A 428 11.42 0.21 -10.05
CA SER A 428 12.35 -0.50 -10.94
C SER A 428 12.64 -1.91 -10.46
N ALA A 429 12.62 -2.87 -11.39
CA ALA A 429 12.83 -4.31 -11.16
C ALA A 429 11.77 -5.00 -10.28
N ASN A 430 10.66 -4.35 -9.94
CA ASN A 430 9.59 -4.92 -9.11
C ASN A 430 8.89 -6.09 -9.80
N ARG A 431 8.33 -7.00 -9.00
CA ARG A 431 7.59 -8.19 -9.42
C ARG A 431 6.22 -8.22 -8.79
N ILE A 432 5.32 -8.95 -9.39
CA ILE A 432 3.97 -9.19 -8.85
C ILE A 432 4.03 -10.20 -7.71
N THR A 433 4.74 -11.32 -7.92
CA THR A 433 4.61 -12.55 -7.14
C THR A 433 5.68 -12.74 -6.07
N SER A 434 6.82 -12.07 -6.19
CA SER A 434 7.95 -12.30 -5.30
C SER A 434 8.66 -11.02 -4.88
N ASP A 435 9.06 -10.98 -3.61
CA ASP A 435 9.85 -9.88 -3.06
C ASP A 435 11.27 -9.90 -3.63
N ARG A 436 11.80 -8.70 -3.91
CA ARG A 436 13.21 -8.48 -4.17
C ARG A 436 13.95 -7.88 -2.97
N TYR A 437 13.20 -7.47 -1.99
CA TYR A 437 13.67 -7.00 -0.70
C TYR A 437 12.77 -7.63 0.38
N PRO A 438 13.33 -8.27 1.41
CA PRO A 438 12.54 -8.97 2.42
C PRO A 438 11.68 -8.04 3.27
N GLY A 439 11.89 -6.73 3.21
CA GLY A 439 11.11 -5.75 3.95
C GLY A 439 11.68 -5.43 5.34
N ASP A 440 12.93 -5.75 5.60
CA ASP A 440 13.59 -5.50 6.87
C ASP A 440 15.10 -5.29 6.71
N GLY A 441 15.67 -4.36 7.51
CA GLY A 441 17.07 -3.99 7.46
C GLY A 441 17.46 -3.21 6.20
N ILE A 442 18.75 -2.94 6.04
CA ILE A 442 19.33 -2.27 4.89
C ILE A 442 19.54 -3.30 3.77
N SER A 443 19.15 -2.95 2.55
CA SER A 443 19.32 -3.79 1.36
C SER A 443 19.96 -3.01 0.21
N THR A 444 20.76 -3.70 -0.59
CA THR A 444 21.26 -3.19 -1.88
C THR A 444 20.31 -3.50 -3.04
N ASP A 445 19.34 -4.39 -2.86
CA ASP A 445 18.30 -4.65 -3.84
C ASP A 445 17.17 -3.63 -3.72
N THR A 446 16.98 -2.81 -4.74
CA THR A 446 16.00 -1.72 -4.78
C THR A 446 14.70 -2.09 -5.48
N GLY A 447 14.53 -3.35 -5.90
CA GLY A 447 13.33 -3.85 -6.56
C GLY A 447 12.11 -3.96 -5.63
N GLY A 448 12.28 -3.75 -4.34
CA GLY A 448 11.20 -3.64 -3.36
C GLY A 448 10.49 -4.95 -3.05
N VAL A 449 9.46 -4.85 -2.20
CA VAL A 449 8.54 -5.96 -1.95
C VAL A 449 7.58 -6.12 -3.12
N SER A 450 7.00 -7.30 -3.29
CA SER A 450 6.10 -7.64 -4.40
C SER A 450 4.90 -6.71 -4.48
N ALA A 451 4.32 -6.58 -5.68
CA ALA A 451 3.09 -5.82 -5.86
C ALA A 451 1.96 -6.30 -4.95
N LEU A 452 1.88 -7.61 -4.68
CA LEU A 452 0.92 -8.19 -3.75
C LEU A 452 1.12 -7.70 -2.32
N HIS A 453 2.37 -7.63 -1.83
CA HIS A 453 2.68 -7.17 -0.48
C HIS A 453 2.54 -5.65 -0.32
N ARG A 454 2.77 -4.86 -1.38
CA ARG A 454 2.66 -3.40 -1.33
C ARG A 454 1.30 -2.85 -1.78
N LEU A 455 0.35 -3.70 -2.20
CA LEU A 455 -0.93 -3.30 -2.78
C LEU A 455 -1.74 -2.39 -1.84
N ASP A 456 -1.86 -2.74 -0.56
CA ASP A 456 -2.60 -1.93 0.41
C ASP A 456 -2.00 -0.53 0.54
N ARG A 457 -0.68 -0.43 0.70
CA ARG A 457 0.04 0.83 0.87
C ARG A 457 0.01 1.69 -0.39
N ASP A 458 0.34 1.09 -1.54
CA ASP A 458 0.67 1.81 -2.77
C ASP A 458 -0.55 1.99 -3.69
N VAL A 459 -1.67 1.31 -3.43
CA VAL A 459 -2.89 1.41 -4.23
C VAL A 459 -4.11 1.69 -3.35
N LEU A 460 -4.43 0.77 -2.44
CA LEU A 460 -5.73 0.79 -1.75
C LEU A 460 -5.84 1.88 -0.68
N ALA A 461 -4.71 2.39 -0.18
CA ALA A 461 -4.64 3.52 0.76
C ALA A 461 -4.38 4.87 0.08
N GLN A 462 -4.31 4.92 -1.26
CA GLN A 462 -4.02 6.16 -1.96
C GLN A 462 -5.22 7.11 -1.97
N THR A 463 -4.90 8.40 -1.95
CA THR A 463 -5.89 9.46 -1.79
C THR A 463 -6.89 9.46 -2.94
N SER A 464 -8.17 9.21 -2.59
CA SER A 464 -9.31 9.19 -3.52
C SER A 464 -9.03 8.38 -4.79
N ALA A 465 -8.36 7.24 -4.67
CA ALA A 465 -8.15 6.32 -5.77
C ALA A 465 -9.50 5.93 -6.41
N ARG A 466 -9.59 6.02 -7.73
CA ARG A 466 -10.76 5.68 -8.55
C ARG A 466 -10.46 4.52 -9.47
N THR A 467 -9.28 4.54 -10.06
CA THR A 467 -8.87 3.55 -11.05
C THR A 467 -7.46 3.08 -10.75
N LEU A 468 -7.26 1.78 -10.83
CA LEU A 468 -5.96 1.14 -10.86
C LEU A 468 -5.61 0.80 -12.30
N VAL A 469 -4.44 1.24 -12.78
CA VAL A 469 -3.81 0.72 -13.98
C VAL A 469 -2.66 -0.19 -13.55
N LEU A 470 -2.72 -1.47 -13.92
CA LEU A 470 -1.69 -2.47 -13.62
C LEU A 470 -0.84 -2.76 -14.85
N PHE A 471 0.42 -2.35 -14.83
CA PHE A 471 1.39 -2.58 -15.91
C PHE A 471 2.68 -3.21 -15.35
N MET A 472 2.69 -4.53 -15.24
CA MET A 472 3.78 -5.33 -14.65
C MET A 472 3.82 -6.74 -15.26
N GLY A 473 4.80 -7.54 -14.85
CA GLY A 473 4.92 -8.96 -15.16
C GLY A 473 6.19 -9.33 -15.92
N VAL A 474 6.80 -8.38 -16.63
CA VAL A 474 8.04 -8.67 -17.39
C VAL A 474 9.17 -9.16 -16.47
N ASN A 475 9.30 -8.60 -15.27
CA ASN A 475 10.31 -9.03 -14.31
C ASN A 475 10.00 -10.39 -13.69
N ASP A 476 8.74 -10.74 -13.51
CA ASP A 476 8.37 -12.05 -12.99
C ASP A 476 8.84 -13.16 -13.93
N ILE A 477 8.46 -13.09 -15.21
CA ILE A 477 8.82 -14.11 -16.22
C ILE A 477 10.32 -14.13 -16.52
N ARG A 478 11.01 -12.98 -16.56
CA ARG A 478 12.47 -12.91 -16.74
C ARG A 478 13.26 -13.59 -15.61
N TRP A 479 12.64 -13.77 -14.46
CA TRP A 479 13.21 -14.42 -13.28
C TRP A 479 12.57 -15.76 -12.97
N GLY A 480 11.86 -16.35 -13.95
CA GLY A 480 11.42 -17.73 -13.94
C GLY A 480 10.03 -18.00 -13.39
N ALA A 481 9.22 -16.97 -13.15
CA ALA A 481 7.80 -17.19 -12.88
C ALA A 481 7.07 -17.63 -14.16
N SER A 482 6.13 -18.56 -14.02
CA SER A 482 5.27 -18.97 -15.12
C SER A 482 4.16 -17.95 -15.39
N SER A 483 3.58 -17.99 -16.59
CA SER A 483 2.38 -17.22 -16.96
C SER A 483 1.22 -17.45 -15.99
N GLU A 484 1.04 -18.68 -15.50
CA GLU A 484 0.02 -19.03 -14.51
C GLU A 484 0.25 -18.30 -13.18
N GLN A 485 1.47 -18.31 -12.64
CA GLN A 485 1.79 -17.62 -11.40
C GLN A 485 1.55 -16.12 -11.52
N VAL A 486 1.96 -15.51 -12.63
CA VAL A 486 1.76 -14.08 -12.90
C VAL A 486 0.29 -13.73 -13.00
N THR A 487 -0.49 -14.51 -13.78
CA THR A 487 -1.93 -14.24 -13.98
C THR A 487 -2.75 -14.48 -12.72
N VAL A 488 -2.38 -15.43 -11.85
CA VAL A 488 -2.98 -15.60 -10.52
C VAL A 488 -2.73 -14.35 -9.67
N GLY A 489 -1.50 -13.85 -9.61
CA GLY A 489 -1.19 -12.64 -8.86
C GLY A 489 -1.89 -11.40 -9.41
N MET A 490 -1.97 -11.23 -10.73
CA MET A 490 -2.72 -10.14 -11.37
C MET A 490 -4.22 -10.21 -11.02
N ARG A 491 -4.81 -11.42 -11.01
CA ARG A 491 -6.21 -11.62 -10.63
C ARG A 491 -6.46 -11.24 -9.19
N GLU A 492 -5.60 -11.65 -8.26
CA GLU A 492 -5.71 -11.28 -6.85
C GLU A 492 -5.66 -9.76 -6.66
N ILE A 493 -4.71 -9.07 -7.32
CA ILE A 493 -4.64 -7.60 -7.30
C ILE A 493 -5.96 -6.99 -7.80
N ALA A 494 -6.50 -7.48 -8.92
CA ALA A 494 -7.74 -6.96 -9.50
C ALA A 494 -8.95 -7.18 -8.57
N GLU A 495 -9.07 -8.35 -7.97
CA GLU A 495 -10.15 -8.69 -7.03
C GLU A 495 -10.09 -7.81 -5.78
N ARG A 496 -8.91 -7.64 -5.18
CA ARG A 496 -8.71 -6.77 -4.01
C ARG A 496 -9.00 -5.30 -4.32
N ALA A 497 -8.60 -4.81 -5.49
CA ALA A 497 -8.88 -3.44 -5.93
C ALA A 497 -10.38 -3.23 -6.17
N ARG A 498 -11.07 -4.15 -6.84
CA ARG A 498 -12.53 -4.08 -7.04
C ARG A 498 -13.31 -4.16 -5.74
N ALA A 499 -12.86 -4.97 -4.80
CA ALA A 499 -13.48 -5.04 -3.46
C ALA A 499 -13.43 -3.67 -2.73
N ARG A 500 -12.52 -2.76 -3.12
CA ARG A 500 -12.44 -1.37 -2.67
C ARG A 500 -13.23 -0.39 -3.54
N GLY A 501 -13.91 -0.87 -4.58
CA GLY A 501 -14.67 -0.07 -5.52
C GLY A 501 -13.81 0.64 -6.58
N LEU A 502 -12.57 0.21 -6.80
CA LEU A 502 -11.75 0.74 -7.87
C LEU A 502 -12.14 0.08 -9.20
N ARG A 503 -12.12 0.87 -10.26
CA ARG A 503 -12.03 0.35 -11.62
C ARG A 503 -10.62 -0.20 -11.84
N VAL A 504 -10.50 -1.35 -12.51
CA VAL A 504 -9.21 -2.01 -12.71
C VAL A 504 -8.93 -2.18 -14.20
N VAL A 505 -7.85 -1.57 -14.65
CA VAL A 505 -7.38 -1.61 -16.05
C VAL A 505 -6.06 -2.37 -16.08
N GLY A 506 -6.00 -3.46 -16.82
CA GLY A 506 -4.78 -4.22 -17.06
C GLY A 506 -4.04 -3.71 -18.28
N ALA A 507 -2.71 -3.81 -18.30
CA ALA A 507 -1.92 -3.54 -19.50
C ALA A 507 -1.12 -4.76 -19.91
N THR A 508 -1.03 -5.03 -21.22
CA THR A 508 -0.26 -6.16 -21.76
C THR A 508 1.24 -5.96 -21.55
N VAL A 509 1.94 -7.05 -21.26
CA VAL A 509 3.39 -7.05 -20.97
C VAL A 509 4.18 -6.73 -22.24
N ALA A 510 5.05 -5.75 -22.16
CA ALA A 510 5.89 -5.28 -23.27
C ALA A 510 6.85 -6.38 -23.78
N PRO A 511 7.20 -6.39 -25.07
CA PRO A 511 8.21 -7.29 -25.61
C PRO A 511 9.61 -6.91 -25.10
N CYS A 512 10.51 -7.89 -25.03
CA CYS A 512 11.86 -7.64 -24.48
C CYS A 512 12.96 -8.53 -25.13
N GLN A 513 12.70 -9.16 -26.27
CA GLN A 513 13.71 -9.98 -26.94
C GLN A 513 14.91 -9.12 -27.37
N GLY A 514 16.10 -9.53 -26.98
CA GLY A 514 17.36 -8.79 -27.14
C GLY A 514 18.00 -8.49 -25.79
N GLU A 515 17.19 -8.35 -24.73
CA GLU A 515 17.71 -8.34 -23.37
C GLU A 515 18.15 -9.77 -22.94
N ALA A 516 19.22 -9.88 -22.18
CA ALA A 516 19.91 -11.15 -21.92
C ALA A 516 19.02 -12.25 -21.28
N ARG A 517 18.02 -11.87 -20.48
CA ARG A 517 17.09 -12.80 -19.82
C ARG A 517 15.81 -13.03 -20.62
N CYS A 518 15.56 -12.26 -21.67
CA CYS A 518 14.36 -12.38 -22.51
C CYS A 518 14.57 -13.44 -23.61
N THR A 519 14.62 -14.69 -23.18
CA THR A 519 14.75 -15.85 -24.06
C THR A 519 13.43 -16.13 -24.81
N ALA A 520 13.47 -17.04 -25.79
CA ALA A 520 12.24 -17.49 -26.48
C ALA A 520 11.22 -18.12 -25.50
N ALA A 521 11.67 -18.81 -24.46
CA ALA A 521 10.78 -19.35 -23.43
C ALA A 521 10.07 -18.22 -22.65
N VAL A 522 10.81 -17.17 -22.26
CA VAL A 522 10.24 -15.99 -21.60
C VAL A 522 9.23 -15.28 -22.53
N ASP A 523 9.50 -15.21 -23.84
CA ASP A 523 8.53 -14.64 -24.78
C ASP A 523 7.26 -15.50 -24.91
N THR A 524 7.36 -16.82 -24.78
CA THR A 524 6.18 -17.69 -24.72
C THR A 524 5.32 -17.37 -23.49
N GLU A 525 5.90 -17.29 -22.31
CA GLU A 525 5.19 -16.88 -21.08
C GLU A 525 4.53 -15.50 -21.24
N ARG A 526 5.23 -14.53 -21.82
CA ARG A 526 4.71 -13.20 -22.12
C ARG A 526 3.47 -13.25 -23.03
N GLN A 527 3.54 -14.05 -24.10
CA GLN A 527 2.43 -14.20 -25.05
C GLN A 527 1.21 -14.86 -24.40
N GLU A 528 1.40 -15.84 -23.53
CA GLU A 528 0.31 -16.46 -22.77
C GLU A 528 -0.36 -15.46 -21.83
N ILE A 529 0.42 -14.68 -21.06
CA ILE A 529 -0.11 -13.60 -20.21
C ILE A 529 -0.90 -12.60 -21.06
N ASN A 530 -0.33 -12.16 -22.19
CA ASN A 530 -0.97 -11.17 -23.06
C ASN A 530 -2.25 -11.70 -23.72
N SER A 531 -2.28 -12.99 -24.08
CA SER A 531 -3.48 -13.64 -24.59
C SER A 531 -4.59 -13.69 -23.54
N TRP A 532 -4.23 -14.03 -22.29
CA TRP A 532 -5.15 -14.01 -21.17
C TRP A 532 -5.67 -12.58 -20.88
N LEU A 533 -4.81 -11.56 -20.85
CA LEU A 533 -5.20 -10.17 -20.67
C LEU A 533 -6.21 -9.73 -21.77
N ARG A 534 -5.90 -10.02 -23.05
CA ARG A 534 -6.77 -9.68 -24.18
C ARG A 534 -8.11 -10.42 -24.17
N SER A 535 -8.22 -11.55 -23.45
CA SER A 535 -9.51 -12.23 -23.28
C SER A 535 -10.52 -11.38 -22.47
N GLY A 536 -10.04 -10.35 -21.73
CA GLY A 536 -10.86 -9.34 -21.08
C GLY A 536 -11.66 -9.81 -19.86
N THR A 537 -11.40 -11.01 -19.32
CA THR A 537 -12.23 -11.60 -18.26
C THR A 537 -11.87 -11.14 -16.85
N ALA A 538 -10.63 -10.66 -16.66
CA ALA A 538 -10.11 -10.34 -15.33
C ALA A 538 -10.10 -8.84 -15.02
N PHE A 539 -10.17 -7.98 -16.04
CA PHE A 539 -10.06 -6.53 -15.90
C PHE A 539 -11.29 -5.83 -16.48
N ASP A 540 -11.57 -4.61 -16.02
CA ASP A 540 -12.68 -3.80 -16.53
C ASP A 540 -12.35 -3.21 -17.91
N ALA A 541 -11.07 -3.11 -18.23
CA ALA A 541 -10.53 -2.75 -19.55
C ALA A 541 -9.07 -3.22 -19.66
N VAL A 542 -8.57 -3.27 -20.89
CA VAL A 542 -7.19 -3.65 -21.19
C VAL A 542 -6.54 -2.61 -22.12
N LEU A 543 -5.34 -2.17 -21.77
CA LEU A 543 -4.46 -1.37 -22.60
C LEU A 543 -3.50 -2.30 -23.34
N ASP A 544 -3.51 -2.30 -24.65
CA ASP A 544 -2.63 -3.19 -25.42
C ASP A 544 -1.26 -2.55 -25.68
N PHE A 545 -0.50 -2.36 -24.61
CA PHE A 545 0.83 -1.76 -24.63
C PHE A 545 1.86 -2.61 -25.41
N ASP A 546 1.67 -3.92 -25.45
CA ASP A 546 2.43 -4.81 -26.33
C ASP A 546 2.22 -4.43 -27.82
N ALA A 547 0.98 -4.23 -28.23
CA ALA A 547 0.69 -3.84 -29.62
C ALA A 547 1.27 -2.45 -29.99
N VAL A 548 1.37 -1.54 -29.02
CA VAL A 548 1.97 -0.21 -29.22
C VAL A 548 3.48 -0.30 -29.39
N LEU A 549 4.16 -1.10 -28.57
CA LEU A 549 5.63 -1.08 -28.51
C LEU A 549 6.29 -2.11 -29.44
N ARG A 550 5.60 -3.19 -29.81
CA ARG A 550 6.22 -4.28 -30.56
C ARG A 550 6.62 -3.88 -31.98
N ASP A 551 7.75 -4.41 -32.45
CA ASP A 551 8.16 -4.32 -33.83
C ASP A 551 7.24 -5.18 -34.72
N PRO A 552 6.58 -4.60 -35.73
CA PRO A 552 5.73 -5.38 -36.65
C PRO A 552 6.47 -6.51 -37.39
N ALA A 553 7.79 -6.36 -37.62
CA ALA A 553 8.62 -7.37 -38.28
C ALA A 553 9.10 -8.47 -37.32
N ASN A 554 9.19 -8.18 -36.02
CA ASN A 554 9.54 -9.13 -34.96
C ASN A 554 8.79 -8.80 -33.66
N PRO A 555 7.56 -9.30 -33.46
CA PRO A 555 6.72 -8.96 -32.32
C PRO A 555 7.27 -9.30 -30.93
N ALA A 556 8.36 -10.06 -30.86
CA ALA A 556 9.04 -10.34 -29.60
C ALA A 556 9.98 -9.19 -29.14
N ARG A 557 10.22 -8.17 -30.01
CA ARG A 557 11.08 -7.02 -29.76
C ARG A 557 10.30 -5.72 -29.66
N ILE A 558 10.86 -4.77 -28.93
CA ILE A 558 10.44 -3.36 -29.01
C ILE A 558 10.82 -2.83 -30.40
N ALA A 559 9.94 -2.07 -31.02
CA ALA A 559 10.21 -1.42 -32.31
C ALA A 559 11.45 -0.47 -32.18
N PRO A 560 12.34 -0.42 -33.18
CA PRO A 560 13.57 0.36 -33.07
C PRO A 560 13.39 1.82 -32.70
N GLY A 561 12.28 2.45 -33.12
CA GLY A 561 11.96 3.84 -32.76
C GLY A 561 11.50 4.04 -31.31
N TYR A 562 11.13 2.95 -30.63
CA TYR A 562 10.63 2.97 -29.26
C TYR A 562 11.59 2.31 -28.27
N ASP A 563 12.65 1.67 -28.73
CA ASP A 563 13.66 1.02 -27.90
C ASP A 563 14.68 2.04 -27.37
N SER A 564 14.98 2.01 -26.08
CA SER A 564 16.04 2.84 -25.51
C SER A 564 17.46 2.35 -25.83
N GLY A 565 17.57 1.19 -26.47
CA GLY A 565 18.83 0.52 -26.80
C GLY A 565 19.21 -0.61 -25.85
N ASP A 566 18.45 -0.86 -24.80
CA ASP A 566 18.65 -1.98 -23.88
C ASP A 566 17.65 -3.15 -24.11
N HIS A 567 16.77 -3.00 -25.07
CA HIS A 567 15.76 -3.99 -25.51
C HIS A 567 14.73 -4.39 -24.45
N LEU A 568 14.58 -3.57 -23.41
CA LEU A 568 13.65 -3.80 -22.30
C LEU A 568 12.82 -2.53 -22.00
N HIS A 569 13.50 -1.38 -21.94
CA HIS A 569 12.87 -0.14 -21.56
C HIS A 569 12.54 0.69 -22.82
N PRO A 570 11.34 1.24 -22.90
CA PRO A 570 11.01 2.17 -23.98
C PRO A 570 11.86 3.45 -23.92
N SER A 571 12.19 4.00 -25.09
CA SER A 571 12.69 5.36 -25.21
C SER A 571 11.61 6.40 -24.84
N GLU A 572 11.95 7.68 -24.74
CA GLU A 572 10.94 8.73 -24.51
C GLU A 572 9.83 8.71 -25.57
N ALA A 573 10.15 8.41 -26.81
CA ALA A 573 9.15 8.24 -27.87
C ALA A 573 8.23 7.05 -27.59
N GLY A 574 8.77 5.94 -27.07
CA GLY A 574 7.99 4.78 -26.64
C GLY A 574 7.11 5.09 -25.44
N LEU A 575 7.63 5.80 -24.42
CA LEU A 575 6.84 6.23 -23.26
C LEU A 575 5.69 7.18 -23.67
N ALA A 576 5.94 8.08 -24.62
CA ALA A 576 4.90 8.94 -25.19
C ALA A 576 3.85 8.14 -25.95
N ALA A 577 4.26 7.17 -26.77
CA ALA A 577 3.35 6.29 -27.49
C ALA A 577 2.44 5.48 -26.55
N LEU A 578 2.96 4.99 -25.42
CA LEU A 578 2.15 4.35 -24.38
C LEU A 578 1.09 5.30 -23.85
N ALA A 579 1.48 6.50 -23.42
CA ALA A 579 0.54 7.48 -22.89
C ALA A 579 -0.51 7.88 -23.93
N ASP A 580 -0.12 8.10 -25.20
CA ASP A 580 -1.00 8.50 -26.29
C ASP A 580 -2.01 7.42 -26.68
N SER A 581 -1.67 6.16 -26.50
CA SER A 581 -2.54 5.02 -26.80
C SER A 581 -3.71 4.83 -25.80
N VAL A 582 -3.63 5.46 -24.62
CA VAL A 582 -4.67 5.30 -23.58
C VAL A 582 -5.96 5.99 -24.02
N ASP A 583 -7.03 5.24 -24.20
CA ASP A 583 -8.39 5.81 -24.25
C ASP A 583 -8.77 6.28 -22.83
N LEU A 584 -8.80 7.59 -22.64
CA LEU A 584 -9.04 8.21 -21.32
C LEU A 584 -10.40 7.82 -20.73
N ARG A 585 -11.39 7.45 -21.56
CA ARG A 585 -12.72 6.98 -21.09
C ARG A 585 -12.62 5.67 -20.31
N LEU A 586 -11.59 4.86 -20.56
CA LEU A 586 -11.34 3.63 -19.81
C LEU A 586 -10.93 3.88 -18.36
N LEU A 587 -10.53 5.12 -18.02
CA LEU A 587 -10.10 5.51 -16.67
C LEU A 587 -11.24 6.02 -15.77
N GLN A 588 -12.46 6.14 -16.30
CA GLN A 588 -13.61 6.58 -15.50
C GLN A 588 -14.06 5.46 -14.56
N GLY A 589 -13.79 5.63 -13.24
CA GLY A 589 -14.17 4.73 -12.17
C GLY A 589 -15.35 5.25 -11.33
#